data_7855b1f75db58547e6a5403c289e6622
#
_entry.id   7855b1f75db58547e6a5403c289e6622
#
_cell.length_a   1.000
_cell.length_b   1.000
_cell.length_c   1.000
_cell.angle_alpha   90.00
_cell.angle_beta   90.00
_cell.angle_gamma   90.00
#
_symmetry.space_group_name_H-M   'P 1'
#
loop_
_entity.id
_entity.type
_entity.pdbx_description
1 polymer ?
#
loop_
_entity_poly.entity_id
_entity_poly.type
_entity_poly.pdbx_seq_one_letter_code
_entity_poly.pdbx_strand_id
1 'polypeptide(L)' 'MMNRNQAIAYGRHIGVRWHIYNSNGCLVGGTQTYEQAQEMKRRFEIEERSNPWTHGTTRFEIREAK' A
#
# COMPACT_ATOMS: atom_id res chain seq x y z
N MET A 1 -1.30 -9.19 17.95
CA MET A 1 -1.34 -8.41 16.69
C MET A 1 0.04 -7.81 16.43
N MET A 2 0.55 -7.93 15.22
CA MET A 2 1.84 -7.34 14.86
C MET A 2 1.75 -5.82 14.79
N ASN A 3 2.78 -5.12 15.29
CA ASN A 3 2.88 -3.70 15.07
C ASN A 3 3.35 -3.43 13.62
N ARG A 4 3.41 -2.17 13.22
CA ARG A 4 3.77 -1.78 11.87
C ARG A 4 5.15 -2.27 11.44
N ASN A 5 6.14 -2.15 12.33
CA ASN A 5 7.51 -2.58 12.02
C ASN A 5 7.60 -4.10 11.89
N GLN A 6 6.88 -4.83 12.72
CA GLN A 6 6.81 -6.29 12.63
C GLN A 6 6.15 -6.73 11.33
N ALA A 7 5.10 -6.05 10.92
CA ALA A 7 4.42 -6.36 9.66
C ALA A 7 5.33 -6.14 8.45
N ILE A 8 6.13 -5.06 8.45
CA ILE A 8 7.09 -4.79 7.38
C ILE A 8 8.19 -5.85 7.36
N ALA A 9 8.74 -6.19 8.51
CA ALA A 9 9.77 -7.22 8.62
C ALA A 9 9.25 -8.59 8.16
N TYR A 10 8.05 -8.94 8.57
CA TYR A 10 7.41 -10.18 8.15
C TYR A 10 7.20 -10.21 6.64
N GLY A 11 6.71 -9.11 6.07
CA GLY A 11 6.52 -8.99 4.63
C GLY A 11 7.81 -9.20 3.84
N ARG A 12 8.92 -8.64 4.32
CA ARG A 12 10.24 -8.86 3.70
C ARG A 12 10.65 -10.32 3.77
N HIS A 13 10.35 -10.98 4.89
CA HIS A 13 10.68 -12.38 5.07
C HIS A 13 9.96 -13.28 4.07
N ILE A 14 8.71 -12.96 3.73
CA ILE A 14 7.92 -13.72 2.78
C ILE A 14 8.02 -13.22 1.33
N GLY A 15 8.96 -12.31 1.06
CA GLY A 15 9.27 -11.90 -0.31
C GLY A 15 8.47 -10.73 -0.85
N VAL A 16 7.99 -9.84 0.01
CA VAL A 16 7.36 -8.59 -0.45
C VAL A 16 8.39 -7.77 -1.24
N ARG A 17 8.06 -7.41 -2.48
CA ARG A 17 8.94 -6.66 -3.37
C ARG A 17 8.42 -5.28 -3.73
N TRP A 18 7.14 -5.02 -3.55
CA TRP A 18 6.52 -3.76 -3.93
C TRP A 18 5.74 -3.20 -2.76
N HIS A 19 5.96 -1.93 -2.46
CA HIS A 19 5.26 -1.22 -1.40
C HIS A 19 4.33 -0.18 -2.01
N ILE A 20 3.18 0.03 -1.35
CA ILE A 20 2.24 1.07 -1.73
C ILE A 20 2.19 2.09 -0.61
N TYR A 21 2.40 3.35 -0.96
CA TYR A 21 2.37 4.48 -0.03
C TYR A 21 1.22 5.41 -0.39
N ASN A 22 0.65 6.06 0.62
CA ASN A 22 -0.31 7.11 0.38
C ASN A 22 0.41 8.47 0.24
N SER A 23 -0.36 9.53 -0.05
CA SER A 23 0.19 10.88 -0.24
C SER A 23 0.82 11.47 1.02
N ASN A 24 0.53 10.90 2.18
CA ASN A 24 1.14 11.31 3.45
C ASN A 24 2.46 10.58 3.73
N GLY A 25 2.89 9.73 2.81
CA GLY A 25 4.10 8.95 2.98
C GLY A 25 3.95 7.71 3.85
N CYS A 26 2.72 7.33 4.18
CA CYS A 26 2.47 6.15 5.00
C CYS A 26 2.37 4.89 4.14
N LEU A 27 3.02 3.83 4.59
CA LEU A 27 2.93 2.53 3.96
C LEU A 27 1.53 1.93 4.21
N VAL A 28 0.81 1.62 3.16
CA VAL A 28 -0.55 1.09 3.25
C VAL A 28 -0.69 -0.34 2.73
N GLY A 29 0.28 -0.84 1.99
CA GLY A 29 0.25 -2.21 1.51
C GLY A 29 1.57 -2.68 0.93
N GLY A 30 1.67 -3.99 0.70
CA GLY A 30 2.85 -4.59 0.07
C GLY A 30 2.45 -5.84 -0.71
N THR A 31 3.14 -6.10 -1.80
CA THR A 31 2.87 -7.24 -2.68
C THR A 31 4.15 -7.86 -3.19
N GLN A 32 4.03 -9.07 -3.74
CA GLN A 32 5.17 -9.79 -4.31
C GLN A 32 5.44 -9.41 -5.76
N THR A 33 4.41 -8.99 -6.50
CA THR A 33 4.54 -8.62 -7.90
C THR A 33 4.03 -7.20 -8.14
N TYR A 34 4.52 -6.59 -9.21
CA TYR A 34 4.07 -5.27 -9.62
C TYR A 34 2.59 -5.27 -10.02
N GLU A 35 2.14 -6.33 -10.68
CA GLU A 35 0.75 -6.46 -11.08
C GLU A 35 -0.19 -6.49 -9.87
N GLN A 36 0.19 -7.22 -8.83
CA GLN A 36 -0.56 -7.24 -7.59
C GLN A 36 -0.58 -5.85 -6.93
N ALA A 37 0.54 -5.15 -6.99
CA ALA A 37 0.63 -3.79 -6.46
C ALA A 37 -0.31 -2.83 -7.20
N GLN A 38 -0.37 -2.92 -8.53
CA GLN A 38 -1.29 -2.12 -9.33
C GLN A 38 -2.75 -2.41 -8.98
N GLU A 39 -3.10 -3.67 -8.81
CA GLU A 39 -4.46 -4.06 -8.43
C GLU A 39 -4.83 -3.55 -7.05
N MET A 40 -3.92 -3.69 -6.09
CA MET A 40 -4.14 -3.20 -4.74
C MET A 40 -4.29 -1.67 -4.71
N LYS A 41 -3.44 -0.96 -5.45
CA LYS A 41 -3.54 0.49 -5.59
C LYS A 41 -4.89 0.89 -6.15
N ARG A 42 -5.37 0.18 -7.17
CA ARG A 42 -6.67 0.43 -7.78
C ARG A 42 -7.80 0.29 -6.76
N ARG A 43 -7.74 -0.74 -5.92
CA ARG A 43 -8.74 -0.94 -4.86
C ARG A 43 -8.73 0.21 -3.86
N PHE A 44 -7.55 0.65 -3.44
CA PHE A 44 -7.42 1.79 -2.55
C PHE A 44 -7.99 3.06 -3.17
N GLU A 45 -7.74 3.28 -4.46
CA GLU A 45 -8.28 4.44 -5.16
C GLU A 45 -9.81 4.41 -5.24
N ILE A 46 -10.39 3.24 -5.45
CA ILE A 46 -11.84 3.06 -5.47
C ILE A 46 -12.44 3.35 -4.10
N GLU A 47 -11.85 2.80 -3.05
CA GLU A 47 -12.28 3.05 -1.67
C GLU A 47 -12.17 4.53 -1.32
N GLU A 48 -11.10 5.18 -1.76
CA GLU A 48 -10.86 6.59 -1.51
C GLU A 48 -11.93 7.48 -2.15
N ARG A 49 -12.39 7.14 -3.35
CA ARG A 49 -13.45 7.87 -4.02
C ARG A 49 -14.75 7.85 -3.23
N SER A 50 -14.99 6.77 -2.49
CA SER A 50 -16.17 6.61 -1.66
C SER A 50 -16.00 7.18 -0.26
N ASN A 51 -14.81 7.68 0.08
CA ASN A 51 -14.52 8.19 1.41
C ASN A 51 -15.09 9.60 1.57
N PRO A 52 -16.07 9.80 2.48
CA PRO A 52 -16.69 11.12 2.65
C PRO A 52 -15.76 12.17 3.28
N TRP A 53 -14.68 11.73 3.91
CA TRP A 53 -13.75 12.63 4.59
C TRP A 53 -12.72 13.24 3.66
N THR A 54 -12.24 12.47 2.69
CA THR A 54 -11.16 12.89 1.79
C THR A 54 -11.66 13.24 0.39
N HIS A 55 -12.85 12.79 0.01
CA HIS A 55 -13.45 13.04 -1.31
C HIS A 55 -12.54 12.64 -2.47
N GLY A 56 -11.75 11.58 -2.28
CA GLY A 56 -10.88 11.08 -3.32
C GLY A 56 -9.61 11.89 -3.53
N THR A 57 -9.20 12.69 -2.54
CA THR A 57 -8.00 13.53 -2.65
C THR A 57 -6.70 12.78 -2.34
N THR A 58 -6.79 11.65 -1.63
CA THR A 58 -5.60 10.85 -1.30
C THR A 58 -5.08 10.17 -2.55
N ARG A 59 -3.77 10.26 -2.78
CA ARG A 59 -3.07 9.59 -3.88
C ARG A 59 -2.27 8.42 -3.33
N PHE A 60 -1.98 7.47 -4.20
CA PHE A 60 -1.18 6.30 -3.86
C PHE A 60 -0.02 6.15 -4.81
N GLU A 61 1.10 5.63 -4.32
CA GLU A 61 2.31 5.45 -5.10
C GLU A 61 2.86 4.05 -4.85
N ILE A 62 3.29 3.38 -5.93
CA ILE A 62 3.93 2.08 -5.86
C ILE A 62 5.44 2.32 -5.91
N ARG A 63 6.17 1.75 -4.95
CA ARG A 63 7.63 1.81 -4.90
C ARG A 63 8.19 0.42 -4.75
N GLU A 64 9.34 0.19 -5.36
CA GLU A 64 10.06 -1.06 -5.17
C GLU A 64 10.60 -1.16 -3.74
N ALA A 65 10.35 -2.29 -3.11
CA ALA A 65 10.88 -2.56 -1.78
C ALA A 65 12.34 -2.97 -1.89
N LYS A 66 13.21 -2.27 -1.19
CA LYS A 66 14.64 -2.58 -1.17
C LYS A 66 15.04 -3.17 0.18
#